data_67d036e0dea5d387e1cc917a63d8957c
#
_entry.id   67d036e0dea5d387e1cc917a63d8957c
#
_cell.length_a   1.000
_cell.length_b   1.000
_cell.length_c   1.000
_cell.angle_alpha   90.00
_cell.angle_beta   90.00
_cell.angle_gamma   90.00
#
_symmetry.space_group_name_H-M   'P 1'
#
loop_
_entity.id
_entity.type
_entity.pdbx_description
1 polymer ?
#
loop_
_entity_poly.entity_id
_entity_poly.type
_entity_poly.pdbx_seq_one_letter_code
_entity_poly.pdbx_strand_id
1 'polypeptide(L)'
;MESFKGFNVNLTAEQFERQVEKIGGAVAGQTNSTVPADKRMYAVRDVTATVDSIPLIASSVMSKKLASFADVILLDVKYGDGAFMRAPADAEKLARLMVSIGRKAGRKMCAAVTCMDSPLGDSIGCNAEVREAVAVLKGKKNDLAKLSLFHCEKLASLALGISEAEARARAEESIASGAALKKLAEIVEAQGGDVRAVYDESLLPLAKHCEVIRAPGSGRLKISALALGKACCALGGGRQKEGDEIDHSVAILLKRRAGDPVQEGEAVAEVYYNKREEDALASARGAFKTVQAYEPQPLVYSYIGEED
;
A
#
# COMPACT_ATOMS: atom_id res chain seq x y z
N MET A 1 -6.23 7.87 2.61
CA MET A 1 -6.22 9.31 3.02
C MET A 1 -7.62 9.84 3.29
N GLU A 2 -8.66 9.40 2.57
CA GLU A 2 -10.07 9.79 2.80
C GLU A 2 -10.63 9.37 4.17
N SER A 3 -9.89 8.56 4.94
CA SER A 3 -10.12 8.31 6.37
C SER A 3 -10.05 9.59 7.22
N PHE A 4 -9.25 10.57 6.81
CA PHE A 4 -9.28 11.90 7.43
C PHE A 4 -10.53 12.63 6.94
N LYS A 5 -11.47 12.87 7.85
CA LYS A 5 -12.76 13.48 7.51
C LYS A 5 -12.56 14.80 6.76
N GLY A 6 -13.15 14.92 5.57
CA GLY A 6 -13.06 16.11 4.72
C GLY A 6 -11.87 16.12 3.75
N PHE A 7 -10.96 15.14 3.82
CA PHE A 7 -9.81 15.08 2.93
C PHE A 7 -10.23 14.94 1.46
N ASN A 8 -9.78 15.87 0.64
CA ASN A 8 -10.11 15.92 -0.79
C ASN A 8 -8.97 15.35 -1.64
N VAL A 9 -9.21 14.22 -2.32
CA VAL A 9 -8.28 13.63 -3.28
C VAL A 9 -8.51 14.11 -4.72
N ASN A 10 -9.60 14.84 -4.99
CA ASN A 10 -9.98 15.30 -6.32
C ASN A 10 -9.39 16.70 -6.59
N LEU A 11 -8.06 16.77 -6.68
CA LEU A 11 -7.35 18.00 -7.02
C LEU A 11 -7.32 18.21 -8.54
N THR A 12 -7.46 19.46 -8.99
CA THR A 12 -7.08 19.82 -10.37
C THR A 12 -5.55 19.80 -10.51
N ALA A 13 -5.04 19.73 -11.75
CA ALA A 13 -3.60 19.78 -12.00
C ALA A 13 -2.96 21.04 -11.37
N GLU A 14 -3.60 22.21 -11.55
CA GLU A 14 -3.14 23.48 -10.97
C GLU A 14 -3.14 23.48 -9.44
N GLN A 15 -4.17 22.87 -8.81
CA GLN A 15 -4.22 22.75 -7.34
C GLN A 15 -3.12 21.82 -6.84
N PHE A 16 -2.88 20.71 -7.55
CA PHE A 16 -1.82 19.76 -7.23
C PHE A 16 -0.44 20.43 -7.30
N GLU A 17 -0.12 21.08 -8.42
CA GLU A 17 1.16 21.77 -8.63
C GLU A 17 1.39 22.85 -7.58
N ARG A 18 0.41 23.74 -7.38
CA ARG A 18 0.49 24.80 -6.38
C ARG A 18 0.71 24.28 -4.97
N GLN A 19 0.07 23.15 -4.61
CA GLN A 19 0.25 22.56 -3.29
C GLN A 19 1.66 21.95 -3.15
N VAL A 20 2.14 21.22 -4.15
CA VAL A 20 3.49 20.65 -4.17
C VAL A 20 4.54 21.76 -4.06
N GLU A 21 4.39 22.86 -4.81
CA GLU A 21 5.29 24.02 -4.70
C GLU A 21 5.28 24.63 -3.30
N LYS A 22 4.10 24.75 -2.67
CA LYS A 22 3.94 25.43 -1.38
C LYS A 22 4.42 24.60 -0.20
N ILE A 23 4.09 23.29 -0.16
CA ILE A 23 4.33 22.45 1.01
C ILE A 23 5.14 21.18 0.70
N GLY A 24 5.55 20.96 -0.55
CA GLY A 24 6.39 19.83 -0.95
C GLY A 24 5.67 18.49 -1.10
N GLY A 25 4.33 18.44 -1.05
CA GLY A 25 3.61 17.18 -1.21
C GLY A 25 2.12 17.34 -1.38
N ALA A 26 1.51 16.42 -2.14
CA ALA A 26 0.06 16.32 -2.33
C ALA A 26 -0.33 14.86 -2.60
N VAL A 27 -1.58 14.50 -2.31
CA VAL A 27 -2.16 13.19 -2.62
C VAL A 27 -3.38 13.40 -3.49
N ALA A 28 -3.31 13.00 -4.75
CA ALA A 28 -4.41 13.13 -5.69
C ALA A 28 -4.88 11.76 -6.21
N GLY A 29 -6.18 11.60 -6.31
CA GLY A 29 -6.80 10.49 -7.01
C GLY A 29 -6.67 10.65 -8.54
N GLN A 30 -6.93 9.57 -9.27
CA GLN A 30 -7.00 9.64 -10.73
C GLN A 30 -8.26 10.41 -11.14
N THR A 31 -8.09 11.53 -11.85
CA THR A 31 -9.20 12.28 -12.43
C THR A 31 -9.55 11.76 -13.84
N ASN A 32 -10.77 12.05 -14.31
CA ASN A 32 -11.19 11.68 -15.66
C ASN A 32 -10.37 12.35 -16.77
N SER A 33 -9.63 13.42 -16.45
CA SER A 33 -8.81 14.19 -17.39
C SER A 33 -7.36 13.75 -17.46
N THR A 34 -6.86 12.99 -16.44
CA THR A 34 -5.42 12.68 -16.35
C THR A 34 -4.95 11.74 -17.47
N VAL A 35 -5.65 10.64 -17.74
CA VAL A 35 -5.33 9.67 -18.80
C VAL A 35 -6.62 9.03 -19.36
N PRO A 36 -7.45 9.77 -20.11
CA PRO A 36 -8.77 9.31 -20.53
C PRO A 36 -8.72 8.08 -21.45
N ALA A 37 -7.67 7.93 -22.25
CA ALA A 37 -7.48 6.76 -23.10
C ALA A 37 -7.25 5.47 -22.27
N ASP A 38 -6.43 5.53 -21.25
CA ASP A 38 -6.17 4.38 -20.36
C ASP A 38 -7.45 3.93 -19.64
N LYS A 39 -8.27 4.87 -19.18
CA LYS A 39 -9.56 4.54 -18.53
C LYS A 39 -10.45 3.70 -19.45
N ARG A 40 -10.56 4.07 -20.73
CA ARG A 40 -11.35 3.32 -21.73
C ARG A 40 -10.74 1.95 -22.03
N MET A 41 -9.42 1.89 -22.19
CA MET A 41 -8.70 0.64 -22.44
C MET A 41 -8.82 -0.32 -21.26
N TYR A 42 -8.72 0.19 -20.03
CA TYR A 42 -8.84 -0.65 -18.82
C TYR A 42 -10.25 -1.25 -18.69
N ALA A 43 -11.29 -0.48 -18.95
CA ALA A 43 -12.67 -0.98 -18.95
C ALA A 43 -12.90 -2.14 -19.95
N VAL A 44 -12.22 -2.11 -21.11
CA VAL A 44 -12.25 -3.22 -22.09
C VAL A 44 -11.48 -4.44 -21.54
N ARG A 45 -10.35 -4.24 -20.86
CA ARG A 45 -9.53 -5.32 -20.30
C ARG A 45 -10.30 -6.12 -19.24
N ASP A 46 -11.11 -5.47 -18.43
CA ASP A 46 -11.90 -6.14 -17.38
C ASP A 46 -12.88 -7.18 -17.98
N VAL A 47 -13.42 -6.90 -19.17
CA VAL A 47 -14.41 -7.79 -19.82
C VAL A 47 -13.79 -8.77 -20.84
N THR A 48 -12.49 -8.61 -21.18
CA THR A 48 -11.80 -9.46 -22.16
C THR A 48 -10.80 -10.43 -21.53
N ALA A 49 -10.75 -10.50 -20.19
CA ALA A 49 -9.80 -11.34 -19.43
C ALA A 49 -8.31 -11.09 -19.82
N THR A 50 -7.95 -9.85 -20.16
CA THR A 50 -6.59 -9.44 -20.51
C THR A 50 -5.90 -8.61 -19.43
N VAL A 51 -6.42 -8.65 -18.19
CA VAL A 51 -5.89 -7.88 -17.06
C VAL A 51 -4.44 -8.27 -16.73
N ASP A 52 -4.09 -9.56 -16.83
CA ASP A 52 -2.78 -10.10 -16.43
C ASP A 52 -1.67 -9.92 -17.49
N SER A 53 -1.96 -9.26 -18.60
CA SER A 53 -0.96 -9.03 -19.65
C SER A 53 0.10 -8.02 -19.21
N ILE A 54 1.36 -8.45 -19.08
CA ILE A 54 2.50 -7.60 -18.67
C ILE A 54 2.61 -6.31 -19.49
N PRO A 55 2.55 -6.33 -20.86
CA PRO A 55 2.63 -5.10 -21.65
C PRO A 55 1.46 -4.14 -21.37
N LEU A 56 0.25 -4.66 -21.16
CA LEU A 56 -0.93 -3.83 -20.88
C LEU A 56 -0.91 -3.26 -19.46
N ILE A 57 -0.39 -4.01 -18.48
CA ILE A 57 -0.15 -3.50 -17.13
C ILE A 57 0.87 -2.37 -17.19
N ALA A 58 2.01 -2.60 -17.85
CA ALA A 58 3.07 -1.61 -17.97
C ALA A 58 2.56 -0.32 -18.64
N SER A 59 1.82 -0.43 -19.74
CA SER A 59 1.23 0.73 -20.43
C SER A 59 0.28 1.52 -19.54
N SER A 60 -0.65 0.83 -18.84
CA SER A 60 -1.63 1.46 -17.95
C SER A 60 -0.96 2.16 -16.76
N VAL A 61 0.02 1.52 -16.12
CA VAL A 61 0.73 2.12 -14.99
C VAL A 61 1.56 3.31 -15.45
N MET A 62 2.35 3.14 -16.51
CA MET A 62 3.29 4.17 -16.96
C MET A 62 2.59 5.39 -17.57
N SER A 63 1.45 5.23 -18.24
CA SER A 63 0.66 6.37 -18.71
C SER A 63 0.32 7.35 -17.58
N LYS A 64 -0.08 6.82 -16.42
CA LYS A 64 -0.40 7.63 -15.23
C LYS A 64 0.84 8.27 -14.61
N LYS A 65 1.95 7.51 -14.53
CA LYS A 65 3.19 8.01 -13.92
C LYS A 65 3.83 9.10 -14.80
N LEU A 66 3.81 8.95 -16.10
CA LEU A 66 4.33 9.97 -17.02
C LEU A 66 3.45 11.24 -17.04
N ALA A 67 2.14 11.09 -16.85
CA ALA A 67 1.21 12.21 -16.76
C ALA A 67 1.36 13.02 -15.45
N SER A 68 2.05 12.51 -14.43
CA SER A 68 2.33 13.26 -13.20
C SER A 68 3.46 14.29 -13.34
N PHE A 69 4.16 14.31 -14.47
CA PHE A 69 5.32 15.17 -14.76
C PHE A 69 6.50 15.04 -13.78
N ALA A 70 6.51 14.01 -12.94
CA ALA A 70 7.60 13.76 -12.01
C ALA A 70 8.92 13.45 -12.76
N ASP A 71 10.02 14.09 -12.35
CA ASP A 71 11.34 13.89 -12.96
C ASP A 71 11.95 12.55 -12.55
N VAL A 72 11.64 12.11 -11.33
CA VAL A 72 12.15 10.88 -10.73
C VAL A 72 10.99 10.00 -10.29
N ILE A 73 11.01 8.74 -10.68
CA ILE A 73 9.96 7.77 -10.38
C ILE A 73 10.57 6.49 -9.81
N LEU A 74 10.15 6.11 -8.61
CA LEU A 74 10.39 4.78 -8.05
C LEU A 74 9.10 3.95 -8.16
N LEU A 75 9.23 2.75 -8.70
CA LEU A 75 8.14 1.77 -8.81
C LEU A 75 8.32 0.68 -7.75
N ASP A 76 7.27 0.42 -6.97
CA ASP A 76 7.18 -0.75 -6.10
C ASP A 76 6.32 -1.81 -6.79
N VAL A 77 6.96 -2.85 -7.32
CA VAL A 77 6.32 -3.92 -8.10
C VAL A 77 6.13 -5.14 -7.22
N LYS A 78 4.90 -5.37 -6.83
CA LYS A 78 4.55 -6.45 -5.90
C LYS A 78 4.49 -7.81 -6.61
N TYR A 79 4.97 -8.87 -5.92
CA TYR A 79 4.73 -10.26 -6.29
C TYR A 79 4.19 -11.06 -5.10
N GLY A 80 3.58 -12.20 -5.38
CA GLY A 80 3.07 -13.13 -4.36
C GLY A 80 1.56 -13.19 -4.28
N ASP A 81 1.04 -13.74 -3.18
CA ASP A 81 -0.38 -14.04 -3.00
C ASP A 81 -1.29 -12.82 -3.12
N GLY A 82 -0.90 -11.67 -2.59
CA GLY A 82 -1.66 -10.43 -2.64
C GLY A 82 -1.43 -9.58 -3.89
N ALA A 83 -0.69 -10.05 -4.91
CA ALA A 83 -0.31 -9.27 -6.07
C ALA A 83 -0.83 -9.88 -7.38
N PHE A 84 -0.84 -9.07 -8.47
CA PHE A 84 -1.11 -9.57 -9.82
C PHE A 84 -0.02 -10.53 -10.29
N MET A 85 1.24 -10.17 -10.08
CA MET A 85 2.37 -11.03 -10.40
C MET A 85 2.56 -12.07 -9.31
N ARG A 86 2.37 -13.36 -9.64
CA ARG A 86 2.52 -14.45 -8.67
C ARG A 86 3.98 -14.81 -8.44
N ALA A 87 4.76 -14.84 -9.51
CA ALA A 87 6.17 -15.19 -9.47
C ALA A 87 7.06 -13.93 -9.46
N PRO A 88 8.15 -13.91 -8.66
CA PRO A 88 9.07 -12.77 -8.62
C PRO A 88 9.72 -12.48 -9.97
N ALA A 89 10.00 -13.52 -10.79
CA ALA A 89 10.57 -13.35 -12.12
C ALA A 89 9.65 -12.58 -13.09
N ASP A 90 8.32 -12.74 -12.98
CA ASP A 90 7.39 -12.01 -13.83
C ASP A 90 7.22 -10.56 -13.34
N ALA A 91 7.26 -10.35 -12.02
CA ALA A 91 7.31 -9.00 -11.44
C ALA A 91 8.57 -8.26 -11.87
N GLU A 92 9.71 -8.94 -11.95
CA GLU A 92 10.96 -8.34 -12.42
C GLU A 92 10.91 -7.98 -13.91
N LYS A 93 10.33 -8.85 -14.77
CA LYS A 93 10.10 -8.53 -16.19
C LYS A 93 9.22 -7.29 -16.35
N LEU A 94 8.13 -7.20 -15.56
CA LEU A 94 7.23 -6.04 -15.54
C LEU A 94 7.99 -4.78 -15.09
N ALA A 95 8.78 -4.87 -14.02
CA ALA A 95 9.56 -3.76 -13.47
C ALA A 95 10.56 -3.23 -14.52
N ARG A 96 11.35 -4.11 -15.14
CA ARG A 96 12.31 -3.75 -16.19
C ARG A 96 11.64 -3.09 -17.40
N LEU A 97 10.49 -3.61 -17.84
CA LEU A 97 9.71 -3.01 -18.91
C LEU A 97 9.25 -1.59 -18.57
N MET A 98 8.69 -1.39 -17.37
CA MET A 98 8.23 -0.08 -16.93
C MET A 98 9.38 0.93 -16.76
N VAL A 99 10.52 0.50 -16.20
CA VAL A 99 11.73 1.32 -16.11
C VAL A 99 12.22 1.73 -17.50
N SER A 100 12.26 0.80 -18.46
CA SER A 100 12.63 1.10 -19.85
C SER A 100 11.70 2.13 -20.50
N ILE A 101 10.38 2.02 -20.28
CA ILE A 101 9.41 3.00 -20.81
C ILE A 101 9.68 4.38 -20.23
N GLY A 102 9.86 4.50 -18.91
CA GLY A 102 10.08 5.78 -18.26
C GLY A 102 11.41 6.44 -18.67
N ARG A 103 12.50 5.66 -18.78
CA ARG A 103 13.78 6.14 -19.26
C ARG A 103 13.70 6.67 -20.71
N LYS A 104 13.00 5.93 -21.60
CA LYS A 104 12.76 6.39 -22.98
C LYS A 104 11.92 7.68 -23.05
N ALA A 105 11.10 7.93 -22.03
CA ALA A 105 10.37 9.18 -21.87
C ALA A 105 11.18 10.29 -21.15
N GLY A 106 12.48 10.08 -20.92
CA GLY A 106 13.38 11.07 -20.33
C GLY A 106 13.27 11.21 -18.80
N ARG A 107 12.70 10.19 -18.10
CA ARG A 107 12.57 10.20 -16.64
C ARG A 107 13.69 9.41 -15.98
N LYS A 108 14.14 9.85 -14.80
CA LYS A 108 14.98 9.02 -13.94
C LYS A 108 14.11 7.97 -13.28
N MET A 109 14.49 6.69 -13.46
CA MET A 109 13.66 5.56 -13.07
C MET A 109 14.42 4.56 -12.22
N CYS A 110 13.79 4.11 -11.17
CA CYS A 110 14.17 2.90 -10.47
C CYS A 110 12.94 2.06 -10.09
N ALA A 111 13.15 0.79 -9.79
CA ALA A 111 12.09 -0.11 -9.35
C ALA A 111 12.59 -1.08 -8.28
N ALA A 112 11.72 -1.41 -7.34
CA ALA A 112 11.91 -2.52 -6.40
C ALA A 112 10.87 -3.60 -6.68
N VAL A 113 11.28 -4.85 -6.70
CA VAL A 113 10.40 -6.02 -6.72
C VAL A 113 10.25 -6.50 -5.28
N THR A 114 9.03 -6.45 -4.75
CA THR A 114 8.79 -6.64 -3.31
C THR A 114 7.73 -7.70 -3.04
N CYS A 115 7.88 -8.41 -1.93
CA CYS A 115 7.02 -9.53 -1.57
C CYS A 115 5.68 -9.07 -0.99
N MET A 116 4.59 -9.72 -1.43
CA MET A 116 3.23 -9.56 -0.95
C MET A 116 2.55 -10.92 -0.70
N ASP A 117 3.32 -11.93 -0.30
CA ASP A 117 2.77 -13.25 0.09
C ASP A 117 1.92 -13.19 1.35
N SER A 118 2.20 -12.21 2.20
CA SER A 118 1.41 -11.85 3.37
C SER A 118 1.23 -10.33 3.43
N PRO A 119 0.30 -9.81 4.24
CA PRO A 119 0.15 -8.36 4.43
C PRO A 119 1.45 -7.71 4.87
N LEU A 120 1.79 -6.56 4.28
CA LEU A 120 3.02 -5.82 4.59
C LEU A 120 2.97 -5.23 6.01
N GLY A 121 1.87 -4.58 6.35
CA GLY A 121 1.60 -4.03 7.67
C GLY A 121 0.88 -5.03 8.58
N ASP A 122 0.55 -4.59 9.79
CA ASP A 122 -0.23 -5.36 10.75
C ASP A 122 -1.74 -5.07 10.62
N SER A 123 -2.11 -4.12 9.76
CA SER A 123 -3.46 -3.61 9.60
C SER A 123 -3.95 -3.74 8.16
N ILE A 124 -5.21 -4.13 8.00
CA ILE A 124 -5.94 -4.16 6.73
C ILE A 124 -7.24 -3.38 6.94
N GLY A 125 -7.55 -2.42 6.07
CA GLY A 125 -8.72 -1.54 6.16
C GLY A 125 -8.35 -0.08 6.42
N CYS A 126 -9.14 0.85 5.86
CA CYS A 126 -8.74 2.24 5.65
C CYS A 126 -8.26 2.96 6.93
N ASN A 127 -9.09 3.01 7.99
CA ASN A 127 -8.72 3.70 9.23
C ASN A 127 -7.55 3.01 9.93
N ALA A 128 -7.54 1.68 9.93
CA ALA A 128 -6.50 0.90 10.58
C ALA A 128 -5.14 1.09 9.89
N GLU A 129 -5.10 1.09 8.56
CA GLU A 129 -3.88 1.34 7.79
C GLU A 129 -3.36 2.77 7.99
N VAL A 130 -4.25 3.77 8.07
CA VAL A 130 -3.86 5.16 8.37
C VAL A 130 -3.31 5.28 9.79
N ARG A 131 -3.95 4.63 10.79
CA ARG A 131 -3.40 4.56 12.16
C ARG A 131 -2.00 3.93 12.16
N GLU A 132 -1.81 2.84 11.42
CA GLU A 132 -0.50 2.18 11.32
C GLU A 132 0.53 3.05 10.63
N ALA A 133 0.19 3.73 9.55
CA ALA A 133 1.08 4.69 8.90
C ALA A 133 1.49 5.82 9.86
N VAL A 134 0.55 6.38 10.62
CA VAL A 134 0.84 7.36 11.67
C VAL A 134 1.75 6.77 12.75
N ALA A 135 1.51 5.52 13.18
CA ALA A 135 2.36 4.86 14.17
C ALA A 135 3.81 4.67 13.64
N VAL A 136 3.98 4.35 12.35
CA VAL A 136 5.31 4.27 11.71
C VAL A 136 5.98 5.65 11.71
N LEU A 137 5.27 6.71 11.40
CA LEU A 137 5.79 8.08 11.47
C LEU A 137 6.07 8.54 12.92
N LYS A 138 5.51 7.87 13.93
CA LYS A 138 5.83 8.03 15.36
C LYS A 138 6.94 7.07 15.83
N GLY A 139 7.56 6.30 14.92
CA GLY A 139 8.71 5.44 15.22
C GLY A 139 8.39 3.94 15.41
N LYS A 140 7.17 3.46 15.13
CA LYS A 140 6.87 2.02 15.10
C LYS A 140 7.77 1.33 14.06
N LYS A 141 8.41 0.23 14.48
CA LYS A 141 9.30 -0.58 13.63
C LYS A 141 8.59 -1.87 13.23
N ASN A 142 8.31 -2.03 11.95
CA ASN A 142 7.76 -3.26 11.35
C ASN A 142 8.18 -3.32 9.87
N ASP A 143 7.67 -4.28 9.11
CA ASP A 143 8.06 -4.44 7.71
C ASP A 143 7.56 -3.28 6.82
N LEU A 144 6.41 -2.67 7.17
CA LEU A 144 5.96 -1.44 6.52
C LEU A 144 6.99 -0.31 6.68
N ALA A 145 7.50 -0.10 7.90
CA ALA A 145 8.53 0.89 8.16
C ALA A 145 9.84 0.58 7.42
N LYS A 146 10.28 -0.69 7.43
CA LYS A 146 11.50 -1.12 6.73
C LYS A 146 11.42 -0.86 5.23
N LEU A 147 10.30 -1.26 4.60
CA LEU A 147 10.11 -1.09 3.16
C LEU A 147 9.97 0.39 2.79
N SER A 148 9.22 1.16 3.56
CA SER A 148 9.06 2.60 3.33
C SER A 148 10.40 3.33 3.41
N LEU A 149 11.23 3.02 4.41
CA LEU A 149 12.57 3.59 4.53
C LEU A 149 13.49 3.16 3.38
N PHE A 150 13.40 1.90 2.92
CA PHE A 150 14.12 1.44 1.72
C PHE A 150 13.72 2.27 0.49
N HIS A 151 12.43 2.48 0.26
CA HIS A 151 11.95 3.30 -0.86
C HIS A 151 12.41 4.76 -0.74
N CYS A 152 12.34 5.35 0.46
CA CYS A 152 12.84 6.71 0.71
C CYS A 152 14.34 6.82 0.41
N GLU A 153 15.14 5.85 0.85
CA GLU A 153 16.58 5.76 0.60
C GLU A 153 16.87 5.78 -0.91
N LYS A 154 16.25 4.87 -1.67
CA LYS A 154 16.49 4.75 -3.12
C LYS A 154 15.98 5.98 -3.89
N LEU A 155 14.77 6.44 -3.58
CA LEU A 155 14.18 7.59 -4.26
C LEU A 155 14.94 8.89 -3.95
N ALA A 156 15.29 9.14 -2.69
CA ALA A 156 16.01 10.34 -2.30
C ALA A 156 17.46 10.36 -2.82
N SER A 157 18.13 9.21 -2.80
CA SER A 157 19.47 9.08 -3.41
C SER A 157 19.43 9.46 -4.89
N LEU A 158 18.49 8.88 -5.65
CA LEU A 158 18.32 9.13 -7.08
C LEU A 158 17.91 10.58 -7.39
N ALA A 159 17.00 11.14 -6.59
CA ALA A 159 16.46 12.48 -6.81
C ALA A 159 17.46 13.60 -6.46
N LEU A 160 18.19 13.42 -5.35
CA LEU A 160 19.08 14.46 -4.81
C LEU A 160 20.54 14.27 -5.21
N GLY A 161 20.91 13.13 -5.81
CA GLY A 161 22.30 12.82 -6.16
C GLY A 161 23.21 12.63 -4.93
N ILE A 162 22.63 12.14 -3.82
CA ILE A 162 23.34 11.85 -2.57
C ILE A 162 23.54 10.34 -2.40
N SER A 163 24.46 9.94 -1.50
CA SER A 163 24.63 8.52 -1.21
C SER A 163 23.37 7.89 -0.58
N GLU A 164 23.15 6.60 -0.79
CA GLU A 164 22.06 5.86 -0.15
C GLU A 164 22.12 5.93 1.38
N ALA A 165 23.33 5.88 1.94
CA ALA A 165 23.53 6.00 3.39
C ALA A 165 23.09 7.38 3.91
N GLU A 166 23.40 8.45 3.20
CA GLU A 166 22.96 9.81 3.56
C GLU A 166 21.44 9.95 3.40
N ALA A 167 20.86 9.44 2.30
CA ALA A 167 19.42 9.44 2.06
C ALA A 167 18.67 8.69 3.18
N ARG A 168 19.20 7.53 3.58
CA ARG A 168 18.68 6.74 4.70
C ARG A 168 18.72 7.49 6.02
N ALA A 169 19.86 8.09 6.35
CA ALA A 169 20.03 8.87 7.59
C ALA A 169 19.04 10.04 7.65
N ARG A 170 18.85 10.77 6.54
CA ARG A 170 17.87 11.86 6.46
C ARG A 170 16.43 11.38 6.64
N ALA A 171 16.07 10.23 6.06
CA ALA A 171 14.74 9.65 6.22
C ALA A 171 14.48 9.22 7.68
N GLU A 172 15.44 8.57 8.34
CA GLU A 172 15.35 8.17 9.74
C GLU A 172 15.28 9.39 10.68
N GLU A 173 16.08 10.44 10.43
CA GLU A 173 16.03 11.69 11.17
C GLU A 173 14.68 12.40 11.02
N SER A 174 14.07 12.36 9.83
CA SER A 174 12.75 12.97 9.62
C SER A 174 11.64 12.32 10.46
N ILE A 175 11.78 11.01 10.73
CA ILE A 175 10.89 10.29 11.64
C ILE A 175 11.22 10.63 13.10
N ALA A 176 12.50 10.56 13.47
CA ALA A 176 12.96 10.77 14.84
C ALA A 176 12.65 12.17 15.36
N SER A 177 12.80 13.20 14.52
CA SER A 177 12.48 14.60 14.85
C SER A 177 10.97 14.89 14.81
N GLY A 178 10.13 13.99 14.28
CA GLY A 178 8.71 14.23 14.05
C GLY A 178 8.40 15.07 12.81
N ALA A 179 9.40 15.45 12.01
CA ALA A 179 9.20 16.25 10.80
C ALA A 179 8.31 15.53 9.77
N ALA A 180 8.47 14.22 9.62
CA ALA A 180 7.65 13.42 8.71
C ALA A 180 6.16 13.39 9.15
N LEU A 181 5.88 13.25 10.44
CA LEU A 181 4.51 13.32 10.97
C LEU A 181 3.89 14.72 10.78
N LYS A 182 4.69 15.77 11.02
CA LYS A 182 4.27 17.15 10.77
C LYS A 182 3.96 17.38 9.30
N LYS A 183 4.76 16.82 8.38
CA LYS A 183 4.51 16.90 6.94
C LYS A 183 3.20 16.20 6.54
N LEU A 184 2.88 15.04 7.12
CA LEU A 184 1.58 14.41 6.94
C LEU A 184 0.44 15.33 7.38
N ALA A 185 0.56 15.97 8.55
CA ALA A 185 -0.43 16.92 9.06
C ALA A 185 -0.63 18.11 8.11
N GLU A 186 0.46 18.70 7.58
CA GLU A 186 0.41 19.78 6.59
C GLU A 186 -0.33 19.36 5.31
N ILE A 187 -0.10 18.14 4.81
CA ILE A 187 -0.80 17.61 3.63
C ILE A 187 -2.30 17.40 3.94
N VAL A 188 -2.61 16.83 5.11
CA VAL A 188 -4.00 16.59 5.53
C VAL A 188 -4.76 17.91 5.62
N GLU A 189 -4.19 18.93 6.27
CA GLU A 189 -4.78 20.26 6.41
C GLU A 189 -4.96 20.97 5.07
N ALA A 190 -3.93 20.96 4.20
CA ALA A 190 -3.96 21.60 2.89
C ALA A 190 -5.04 21.01 1.96
N GLN A 191 -5.43 19.75 2.17
CA GLN A 191 -6.48 19.07 1.41
C GLN A 191 -7.82 18.99 2.14
N GLY A 192 -8.00 19.81 3.21
CA GLY A 192 -9.28 19.96 3.91
C GLY A 192 -9.60 18.84 4.89
N GLY A 193 -8.65 17.93 5.16
CA GLY A 193 -8.83 16.85 6.13
C GLY A 193 -8.75 17.32 7.57
N ASP A 194 -9.42 16.58 8.47
CA ASP A 194 -9.34 16.85 9.92
C ASP A 194 -7.93 16.46 10.44
N VAL A 195 -7.07 17.46 10.56
CA VAL A 195 -5.68 17.29 11.00
C VAL A 195 -5.55 16.72 12.42
N ARG A 196 -6.59 16.86 13.26
CA ARG A 196 -6.58 16.32 14.63
C ARG A 196 -6.41 14.80 14.62
N ALA A 197 -6.97 14.13 13.60
CA ALA A 197 -6.88 12.68 13.45
C ALA A 197 -5.44 12.16 13.17
N VAL A 198 -4.50 13.02 12.80
CA VAL A 198 -3.07 12.68 12.71
C VAL A 198 -2.48 12.46 14.11
N TYR A 199 -2.99 13.15 15.11
CA TYR A 199 -2.47 13.11 16.48
C TYR A 199 -3.31 12.29 17.43
N ASP A 200 -4.62 12.17 17.14
CA ASP A 200 -5.63 11.47 17.94
C ASP A 200 -6.29 10.35 17.12
N GLU A 201 -5.84 9.12 17.33
CA GLU A 201 -6.35 7.94 16.62
C GLU A 201 -7.83 7.62 16.94
N SER A 202 -8.39 8.15 18.03
CA SER A 202 -9.80 7.97 18.36
C SER A 202 -10.74 8.57 17.30
N LEU A 203 -10.24 9.54 16.53
CA LEU A 203 -10.94 10.16 15.39
C LEU A 203 -10.92 9.29 14.11
N LEU A 204 -10.21 8.15 14.13
CA LEU A 204 -10.20 7.12 13.10
C LEU A 204 -10.77 5.80 13.69
N PRO A 205 -12.05 5.74 14.08
CA PRO A 205 -12.59 4.61 14.82
C PRO A 205 -12.56 3.31 14.02
N LEU A 206 -12.43 2.19 14.74
CA LEU A 206 -12.70 0.86 14.19
C LEU A 206 -14.21 0.55 14.32
N ALA A 207 -14.70 -0.43 13.56
CA ALA A 207 -16.09 -0.85 13.58
C ALA A 207 -16.48 -1.45 14.94
N LYS A 208 -17.78 -1.49 15.20
CA LYS A 208 -18.34 -1.76 16.54
C LYS A 208 -18.20 -3.21 17.00
N HIS A 209 -18.30 -4.17 16.06
CA HIS A 209 -18.20 -5.59 16.37
C HIS A 209 -16.78 -6.06 16.13
N CYS A 210 -16.31 -6.98 16.98
CA CYS A 210 -15.00 -7.58 16.85
C CYS A 210 -15.13 -9.11 16.95
N GLU A 211 -14.54 -9.82 16.00
CA GLU A 211 -14.36 -11.26 16.04
C GLU A 211 -12.88 -11.59 16.11
N VAL A 212 -12.49 -12.43 17.08
CA VAL A 212 -11.12 -12.91 17.23
C VAL A 212 -10.91 -14.14 16.37
N ILE A 213 -9.97 -14.09 15.44
CA ILE A 213 -9.53 -15.24 14.68
C ILE A 213 -8.44 -15.96 15.45
N ARG A 214 -8.58 -17.30 15.56
CA ARG A 214 -7.65 -18.16 16.27
C ARG A 214 -6.89 -19.08 15.33
N ALA A 215 -5.66 -19.43 15.70
CA ALA A 215 -4.84 -20.36 14.94
C ALA A 215 -5.53 -21.72 14.80
N PRO A 216 -5.63 -22.28 13.58
CA PRO A 216 -6.33 -23.54 13.34
C PRO A 216 -5.56 -24.79 13.79
N GLY A 217 -4.32 -24.62 14.24
CA GLY A 217 -3.43 -25.67 14.71
C GLY A 217 -2.14 -25.09 15.24
N SER A 218 -1.26 -25.96 15.74
CA SER A 218 0.10 -25.55 16.19
C SER A 218 1.11 -25.67 15.06
N GLY A 219 2.08 -24.73 14.99
CA GLY A 219 3.11 -24.69 13.94
C GLY A 219 3.53 -23.29 13.57
N ARG A 220 3.99 -23.09 12.32
CA ARG A 220 4.30 -21.78 11.75
C ARG A 220 3.09 -21.21 11.04
N LEU A 221 2.75 -19.96 11.31
CA LEU A 221 1.60 -19.31 10.72
C LEU A 221 1.85 -18.96 9.24
N LYS A 222 0.91 -19.32 8.38
CA LYS A 222 0.84 -18.85 6.98
C LYS A 222 -0.42 -18.01 6.83
N ILE A 223 -0.28 -16.83 6.18
CA ILE A 223 -1.36 -15.85 6.03
C ILE A 223 -1.54 -15.54 4.55
N SER A 224 -2.79 -15.63 4.06
CA SER A 224 -3.13 -15.23 2.70
C SER A 224 -3.51 -13.75 2.66
N ALA A 225 -2.67 -12.90 2.04
CA ALA A 225 -2.96 -11.50 1.83
C ALA A 225 -4.21 -11.29 0.96
N LEU A 226 -4.36 -12.11 -0.10
CA LEU A 226 -5.51 -12.05 -0.99
C LEU A 226 -6.82 -12.35 -0.27
N ALA A 227 -6.85 -13.40 0.56
CA ALA A 227 -8.06 -13.79 1.28
C ALA A 227 -8.48 -12.72 2.29
N LEU A 228 -7.52 -12.13 3.00
CA LEU A 228 -7.79 -11.03 3.95
C LEU A 228 -8.29 -9.77 3.23
N GLY A 229 -7.67 -9.39 2.11
CA GLY A 229 -8.13 -8.25 1.30
C GLY A 229 -9.57 -8.44 0.78
N LYS A 230 -9.90 -9.64 0.28
CA LYS A 230 -11.25 -9.98 -0.16
C LYS A 230 -12.26 -9.97 1.00
N ALA A 231 -11.89 -10.51 2.16
CA ALA A 231 -12.74 -10.51 3.34
C ALA A 231 -13.01 -9.08 3.83
N CYS A 232 -11.98 -8.23 3.93
CA CYS A 232 -12.12 -6.83 4.30
C CYS A 232 -13.07 -6.09 3.33
N CYS A 233 -12.89 -6.30 2.01
CA CYS A 233 -13.76 -5.71 0.98
C CYS A 233 -15.21 -6.18 1.14
N ALA A 234 -15.45 -7.49 1.34
CA ALA A 234 -16.78 -8.06 1.50
C ALA A 234 -17.49 -7.59 2.78
N LEU A 235 -16.75 -7.26 3.84
CA LEU A 235 -17.27 -6.66 5.07
C LEU A 235 -17.61 -5.16 4.92
N GLY A 236 -17.33 -4.55 3.75
CA GLY A 236 -17.59 -3.14 3.45
C GLY A 236 -16.35 -2.25 3.51
N GLY A 237 -15.15 -2.76 3.85
CA GLY A 237 -13.91 -2.01 3.89
C GLY A 237 -13.31 -1.69 2.51
N GLY A 238 -13.98 -2.09 1.42
CA GLY A 238 -13.60 -1.80 0.04
C GLY A 238 -14.81 -1.85 -0.90
N ARG A 239 -14.62 -1.39 -2.15
CA ARG A 239 -15.67 -1.41 -3.17
C ARG A 239 -15.74 -2.77 -3.85
N GLN A 240 -16.93 -3.34 -3.94
CA GLN A 240 -17.23 -4.54 -4.74
C GLN A 240 -17.77 -4.14 -6.12
N LYS A 241 -18.44 -2.98 -6.21
CA LYS A 241 -18.99 -2.41 -7.45
C LYS A 241 -18.65 -0.91 -7.52
N GLU A 242 -18.68 -0.36 -8.72
CA GLU A 242 -18.55 1.08 -8.91
C GLU A 242 -19.70 1.80 -8.18
N GLY A 243 -19.36 2.82 -7.37
CA GLY A 243 -20.33 3.58 -6.59
C GLY A 243 -20.59 3.08 -5.17
N ASP A 244 -20.04 1.91 -4.78
CA ASP A 244 -20.16 1.47 -3.39
C ASP A 244 -19.49 2.44 -2.43
N GLU A 245 -20.14 2.71 -1.30
CA GLU A 245 -19.55 3.45 -0.18
C GLU A 245 -18.61 2.53 0.60
N ILE A 246 -17.46 3.08 0.99
CA ILE A 246 -16.46 2.36 1.80
C ILE A 246 -16.72 2.67 3.27
N ASP A 247 -16.93 1.64 4.08
CA ASP A 247 -16.89 1.77 5.53
C ASP A 247 -15.43 1.77 6.01
N HIS A 248 -14.89 2.96 6.23
CA HIS A 248 -13.51 3.15 6.63
C HIS A 248 -13.17 2.52 8.00
N SER A 249 -14.18 2.20 8.81
CA SER A 249 -13.98 1.61 10.13
C SER A 249 -13.77 0.10 10.12
N VAL A 250 -14.16 -0.59 9.04
CA VAL A 250 -13.90 -2.02 8.86
C VAL A 250 -12.40 -2.28 8.81
N ALA A 251 -11.95 -3.27 9.58
CA ALA A 251 -10.52 -3.57 9.69
C ALA A 251 -10.23 -5.03 10.05
N ILE A 252 -9.04 -5.50 9.68
CA ILE A 252 -8.46 -6.72 10.20
C ILE A 252 -7.09 -6.35 10.79
N LEU A 253 -6.89 -6.63 12.08
CA LEU A 253 -5.65 -6.37 12.81
C LEU A 253 -4.93 -7.68 13.09
N LEU A 254 -3.72 -7.83 12.56
CA LEU A 254 -2.88 -9.00 12.79
C LEU A 254 -2.26 -8.93 14.19
N LYS A 255 -2.34 -10.01 14.95
CA LYS A 255 -1.67 -10.20 16.24
C LYS A 255 -0.41 -11.05 16.10
N ARG A 256 -0.32 -11.81 15.00
CA ARG A 256 0.82 -12.65 14.61
C ARG A 256 1.12 -12.44 13.14
N ARG A 257 2.39 -12.56 12.79
CA ARG A 257 2.87 -12.42 11.43
C ARG A 257 3.06 -13.79 10.76
N ALA A 258 3.11 -13.79 9.42
CA ALA A 258 3.50 -15.00 8.69
C ALA A 258 4.91 -15.45 9.15
N GLY A 259 5.05 -16.76 9.41
CA GLY A 259 6.27 -17.37 9.96
C GLY A 259 6.37 -17.41 11.48
N ASP A 260 5.53 -16.67 12.21
CA ASP A 260 5.51 -16.75 13.68
C ASP A 260 5.11 -18.14 14.15
N PRO A 261 5.73 -18.65 15.24
CA PRO A 261 5.25 -19.86 15.90
C PRO A 261 3.94 -19.56 16.63
N VAL A 262 2.94 -20.43 16.44
CA VAL A 262 1.64 -20.32 17.11
C VAL A 262 1.21 -21.67 17.66
N GLN A 263 0.36 -21.63 18.67
CA GLN A 263 -0.33 -22.80 19.20
C GLN A 263 -1.81 -22.80 18.75
N GLU A 264 -2.39 -23.99 18.65
CA GLU A 264 -3.83 -24.12 18.34
C GLU A 264 -4.67 -23.30 19.32
N GLY A 265 -5.64 -22.55 18.78
CA GLY A 265 -6.50 -21.66 19.56
C GLY A 265 -5.91 -20.32 19.95
N GLU A 266 -4.62 -20.06 19.69
CA GLU A 266 -3.98 -18.77 19.94
C GLU A 266 -4.61 -17.68 19.05
N ALA A 267 -4.84 -16.47 19.60
CA ALA A 267 -5.38 -15.34 18.86
C ALA A 267 -4.35 -14.83 17.83
N VAL A 268 -4.69 -14.88 16.54
CA VAL A 268 -3.81 -14.47 15.42
C VAL A 268 -4.25 -13.20 14.74
N ALA A 269 -5.55 -12.85 14.80
CA ALA A 269 -6.08 -11.59 14.26
C ALA A 269 -7.39 -11.19 14.96
N GLU A 270 -7.76 -9.93 14.77
CA GLU A 270 -9.07 -9.37 15.12
C GLU A 270 -9.71 -8.79 13.87
N VAL A 271 -10.99 -9.10 13.62
CA VAL A 271 -11.78 -8.58 12.51
C VAL A 271 -12.85 -7.65 13.06
N TYR A 272 -12.80 -6.40 12.64
CA TYR A 272 -13.76 -5.36 13.02
C TYR A 272 -14.75 -5.10 11.89
N TYR A 273 -16.05 -5.14 12.19
CA TYR A 273 -17.12 -4.96 11.20
C TYR A 273 -18.37 -4.30 11.82
N ASN A 274 -19.17 -3.64 11.01
CA ASN A 274 -20.47 -3.07 11.43
C ASN A 274 -21.62 -3.98 11.00
N LYS A 275 -21.51 -4.63 9.83
CA LYS A 275 -22.48 -5.57 9.33
C LYS A 275 -21.86 -6.97 9.29
N ARG A 276 -22.54 -7.95 9.89
CA ARG A 276 -22.07 -9.34 9.88
C ARG A 276 -22.33 -9.98 8.51
N GLU A 277 -21.25 -10.43 7.87
CA GLU A 277 -21.28 -11.18 6.62
C GLU A 277 -20.50 -12.49 6.86
N GLU A 278 -21.25 -13.59 7.05
CA GLU A 278 -20.66 -14.86 7.53
C GLU A 278 -19.63 -15.44 6.54
N ASP A 279 -19.90 -15.34 5.23
CA ASP A 279 -18.98 -15.81 4.19
C ASP A 279 -17.66 -15.03 4.21
N ALA A 280 -17.73 -13.73 4.47
CA ALA A 280 -16.55 -12.89 4.60
C ALA A 280 -15.74 -13.24 5.86
N LEU A 281 -16.42 -13.46 6.98
CA LEU A 281 -15.77 -13.91 8.24
C LEU A 281 -15.17 -15.30 8.07
N ALA A 282 -15.86 -16.23 7.39
CA ALA A 282 -15.32 -17.55 7.07
C ALA A 282 -14.08 -17.45 6.17
N SER A 283 -14.11 -16.56 5.16
CA SER A 283 -12.94 -16.27 4.31
C SER A 283 -11.77 -15.71 5.11
N ALA A 284 -12.04 -14.79 6.04
CA ALA A 284 -11.02 -14.24 6.92
C ALA A 284 -10.40 -15.32 7.83
N ARG A 285 -11.22 -16.21 8.42
CA ARG A 285 -10.72 -17.37 9.18
C ARG A 285 -9.87 -18.30 8.31
N GLY A 286 -10.32 -18.60 7.09
CA GLY A 286 -9.63 -19.45 6.11
C GLY A 286 -8.32 -18.88 5.56
N ALA A 287 -8.05 -17.59 5.77
CA ALA A 287 -6.81 -16.94 5.38
C ALA A 287 -5.60 -17.39 6.23
N PHE A 288 -5.85 -17.96 7.40
CA PHE A 288 -4.82 -18.42 8.35
C PHE A 288 -4.68 -19.94 8.30
N LYS A 289 -3.45 -20.39 8.11
CA LYS A 289 -3.08 -21.82 8.12
C LYS A 289 -1.85 -22.01 8.97
N THR A 290 -1.67 -23.22 9.52
CA THR A 290 -0.44 -23.62 10.20
C THR A 290 0.30 -24.65 9.35
N VAL A 291 1.62 -24.51 9.27
CA VAL A 291 2.53 -25.39 8.54
C VAL A 291 3.69 -25.81 9.45
N GLN A 292 4.33 -26.94 9.15
CA GLN A 292 5.47 -27.40 9.94
C GLN A 292 6.73 -26.57 9.69
N ALA A 293 6.94 -26.16 8.43
CA ALA A 293 8.04 -25.31 8.02
C ALA A 293 7.52 -24.11 7.25
N TYR A 294 8.13 -22.96 7.45
CA TYR A 294 7.84 -21.71 6.74
C TYR A 294 9.17 -21.11 6.27
N GLU A 295 9.27 -20.87 4.98
CA GLU A 295 10.41 -20.19 4.36
C GLU A 295 10.02 -18.74 4.09
N PRO A 296 10.54 -17.77 4.85
CA PRO A 296 10.25 -16.36 4.63
C PRO A 296 10.84 -15.91 3.30
N GLN A 297 10.02 -15.24 2.49
CA GLN A 297 10.52 -14.55 1.31
C GLN A 297 11.17 -13.22 1.69
N PRO A 298 12.22 -12.77 0.99
CA PRO A 298 12.81 -11.47 1.26
C PRO A 298 11.79 -10.36 0.97
N LEU A 299 11.75 -9.35 1.85
CA LEU A 299 10.85 -8.20 1.68
C LEU A 299 11.10 -7.48 0.35
N VAL A 300 12.38 -7.33 -0.03
CA VAL A 300 12.82 -6.84 -1.34
C VAL A 300 13.52 -8.00 -2.05
N TYR A 301 12.97 -8.47 -3.16
CA TYR A 301 13.53 -9.54 -3.97
C TYR A 301 14.65 -9.04 -4.89
N SER A 302 14.41 -7.93 -5.59
CA SER A 302 15.41 -7.29 -6.45
C SER A 302 15.17 -5.78 -6.53
N TYR A 303 16.21 -5.06 -6.89
CA TYR A 303 16.19 -3.63 -7.16
C TYR A 303 16.79 -3.37 -8.53
N ILE A 304 16.17 -2.50 -9.31
CA ILE A 304 16.59 -2.07 -10.63
C ILE A 304 16.95 -0.60 -10.54
N GLY A 305 18.24 -0.29 -10.55
CA GLY A 305 18.81 1.05 -10.45
C GLY A 305 19.03 1.72 -11.81
N GLU A 306 19.77 2.84 -11.84
CA GLU A 306 20.06 3.56 -13.09
C GLU A 306 21.01 2.80 -14.03
N GLU A 307 21.90 1.98 -13.48
CA GLU A 307 22.94 1.28 -14.24
C GLU A 307 22.49 -0.08 -14.81
N ASP A 308 21.27 -0.53 -14.44
CA ASP A 308 20.66 -1.76 -14.94
C ASP A 308 19.83 -1.48 -16.22
#